data_762fe4fd6f6596d60eab0f2f56c5bfc7
#
_entry.id   762fe4fd6f6596d60eab0f2f56c5bfc7
#
_cell.length_a   1.000
_cell.length_b   1.000
_cell.length_c   1.000
_cell.angle_alpha   90.00
_cell.angle_beta   90.00
_cell.angle_gamma   90.00
#
_symmetry.space_group_name_H-M   'P 1'
#
loop_
_entity.id
_entity.type
_entity.pdbx_description
1 polymer ?
#
loop_
_entity_poly.entity_id
_entity_poly.type
_entity_poly.pdbx_seq_one_letter_code
_entity_poly.pdbx_strand_id
1 'polypeptide(L)'
;MVTILAEAGAAGLPSGSIDPMSPLFSVSRTLAAPPDEVWRLLVEVENWPRWGPTVSQVRLDHSGGRIHEGSTGMVVPPIGVPLPFRVTDFVEGHRWSWRVAGVPATSHRVEAVGAGARVTFGVPWWAPAYLAVCELALRRLERLTLPGD
;
A
#
# COMPACT_ATOMS: atom_id res chain seq x y z
N MET A 1 -13.12 9.54 4.75
CA MET A 1 -12.76 10.60 3.80
C MET A 1 -11.34 10.41 3.29
N VAL A 2 -11.13 10.72 2.05
CA VAL A 2 -9.80 10.60 1.44
C VAL A 2 -9.09 11.95 1.44
N THR A 3 -7.82 11.94 1.83
CA THR A 3 -6.99 13.14 1.79
C THR A 3 -5.85 12.92 0.82
N ILE A 4 -5.64 13.85 -0.06
CA ILE A 4 -4.55 13.82 -1.01
C ILE A 4 -3.46 14.75 -0.53
N LEU A 5 -2.26 14.20 -0.35
CA LEU A 5 -1.13 14.95 0.19
C LEU A 5 -0.06 15.14 -0.86
N ALA A 6 -0.48 15.57 -2.04
CA ALA A 6 0.42 15.61 -3.17
C ALA A 6 1.60 16.54 -2.98
N GLU A 7 1.37 17.64 -2.34
CA GLU A 7 2.43 18.64 -2.16
C GLU A 7 2.95 18.65 -0.74
N ALA A 8 2.60 17.68 0.02
CA ALA A 8 2.98 17.68 1.41
C ALA A 8 4.48 17.86 1.59
N GLY A 9 5.24 17.30 0.69
CA GLY A 9 6.65 17.44 0.77
C GLY A 9 7.10 18.87 0.68
N ALA A 10 6.44 19.62 -0.16
CA ALA A 10 6.85 21.01 -0.35
C ALA A 10 6.46 21.86 0.82
N ALA A 11 5.28 21.66 1.32
CA ALA A 11 4.72 22.60 2.28
C ALA A 11 5.09 22.29 3.71
N GLY A 12 5.12 21.07 4.06
CA GLY A 12 5.20 20.73 5.45
C GLY A 12 6.35 19.89 5.83
N LEU A 13 7.40 19.90 5.05
CA LEU A 13 8.51 19.04 5.37
C LEU A 13 9.11 19.39 6.70
N PRO A 14 9.02 18.50 7.66
CA PRO A 14 9.63 18.76 8.94
C PRO A 14 11.13 18.69 8.78
N SER A 15 11.77 19.75 9.20
CA SER A 15 13.18 19.76 9.52
C SER A 15 14.07 18.95 8.56
N GLY A 16 13.80 19.04 7.30
CA GLY A 16 14.74 18.54 6.31
C GLY A 16 15.03 17.06 6.32
N SER A 17 14.25 16.30 6.99
CA SER A 17 14.43 14.87 6.98
C SER A 17 13.81 14.30 5.71
N ILE A 18 14.53 14.37 4.62
CA ILE A 18 14.06 13.81 3.37
C ILE A 18 14.49 12.36 3.31
N ASP A 19 13.53 11.48 3.40
CA ASP A 19 13.75 10.07 3.19
C ASP A 19 13.70 9.83 1.69
N PRO A 20 14.80 9.39 1.07
CA PRO A 20 14.79 9.17 -0.38
C PRO A 20 13.80 8.11 -0.82
N MET A 21 13.31 7.29 0.11
CA MET A 21 12.31 6.28 -0.22
C MET A 21 10.89 6.81 -0.02
N SER A 22 10.73 8.02 0.51
CA SER A 22 9.40 8.58 0.72
C SER A 22 8.79 9.01 -0.61
N PRO A 23 7.51 8.70 -0.84
CA PRO A 23 6.84 9.14 -2.05
C PRO A 23 6.53 10.63 -1.97
N LEU A 24 6.56 11.30 -3.11
CA LEU A 24 6.17 12.71 -3.18
C LEU A 24 4.66 12.89 -3.11
N PHE A 25 3.91 11.88 -3.54
CA PHE A 25 2.46 11.96 -3.58
C PHE A 25 1.86 10.84 -2.76
N SER A 26 0.81 11.13 -2.02
CA SER A 26 0.14 10.11 -1.25
C SER A 26 -1.33 10.44 -1.06
N VAL A 27 -2.12 9.41 -0.78
CA VAL A 27 -3.50 9.55 -0.38
C VAL A 27 -3.68 8.74 0.90
N SER A 28 -4.55 9.20 1.78
CA SER A 28 -4.82 8.46 3.00
C SER A 28 -6.31 8.41 3.27
N ARG A 29 -6.69 7.43 4.12
CA ARG A 29 -8.08 7.24 4.53
C ARG A 29 -8.08 6.66 5.92
N THR A 30 -8.98 7.16 6.76
CA THR A 30 -9.13 6.64 8.11
C THR A 30 -10.24 5.59 8.11
N LEU A 31 -9.90 4.41 8.63
CA LEU A 31 -10.81 3.27 8.69
C LEU A 31 -11.21 3.01 10.13
N ALA A 32 -12.40 2.47 10.33
CA ALA A 32 -12.90 2.17 11.66
C ALA A 32 -12.35 0.88 12.25
N ALA A 33 -11.54 0.15 11.50
CA ALA A 33 -10.98 -1.11 11.96
C ALA A 33 -9.67 -0.91 12.70
N PRO A 34 -9.31 -1.84 13.62
CA PRO A 34 -8.03 -1.75 14.32
C PRO A 34 -6.85 -1.87 13.35
N PRO A 35 -5.70 -1.28 13.69
CA PRO A 35 -4.54 -1.30 12.79
C PRO A 35 -4.08 -2.71 12.42
N ASP A 36 -4.12 -3.67 13.33
CA ASP A 36 -3.66 -5.01 13.04
C ASP A 36 -4.55 -5.72 12.03
N GLU A 37 -5.84 -5.47 12.07
CA GLU A 37 -6.75 -6.04 11.09
C GLU A 37 -6.47 -5.47 9.70
N VAL A 38 -6.26 -4.17 9.61
CA VAL A 38 -5.93 -3.51 8.36
C VAL A 38 -4.59 -4.01 7.84
N TRP A 39 -3.61 -4.15 8.74
CA TRP A 39 -2.28 -4.62 8.37
C TRP A 39 -2.34 -6.00 7.72
N ARG A 40 -3.15 -6.90 8.28
CA ARG A 40 -3.29 -8.24 7.69
C ARG A 40 -3.78 -8.17 6.25
N LEU A 41 -4.73 -7.30 5.96
CA LEU A 41 -5.22 -7.15 4.59
C LEU A 41 -4.10 -6.69 3.64
N LEU A 42 -3.15 -5.92 4.16
CA LEU A 42 -2.06 -5.38 3.34
C LEU A 42 -0.92 -6.37 3.14
N VAL A 43 -0.71 -7.30 4.06
CA VAL A 43 0.46 -8.19 3.98
C VAL A 43 0.15 -9.62 3.59
N GLU A 44 -1.09 -10.06 3.72
CA GLU A 44 -1.49 -11.40 3.29
C GLU A 44 -1.93 -11.29 1.83
N VAL A 45 -1.13 -11.88 0.94
CA VAL A 45 -1.29 -11.64 -0.49
C VAL A 45 -2.60 -12.18 -1.07
N GLU A 46 -3.21 -13.14 -0.40
CA GLU A 46 -4.50 -13.64 -0.86
C GLU A 46 -5.57 -12.55 -0.85
N ASN A 47 -5.37 -11.48 -0.07
CA ASN A 47 -6.31 -10.38 0.01
C ASN A 47 -6.05 -9.30 -1.03
N TRP A 48 -4.87 -9.30 -1.65
CA TRP A 48 -4.51 -8.22 -2.55
C TRP A 48 -5.50 -8.01 -3.70
N PRO A 49 -6.02 -9.06 -4.35
CA PRO A 49 -7.00 -8.83 -5.41
C PRO A 49 -8.30 -8.21 -4.91
N ARG A 50 -8.57 -8.34 -3.62
CA ARG A 50 -9.83 -7.81 -3.06
C ARG A 50 -9.80 -6.29 -2.92
N TRP A 51 -8.63 -5.71 -2.67
CA TRP A 51 -8.53 -4.27 -2.52
C TRP A 51 -7.68 -3.61 -3.60
N GLY A 52 -6.77 -4.31 -4.23
CA GLY A 52 -5.90 -3.73 -5.26
C GLY A 52 -6.49 -3.87 -6.65
N PRO A 53 -6.98 -2.78 -7.26
CA PRO A 53 -7.65 -2.88 -8.56
C PRO A 53 -6.73 -3.32 -9.69
N THR A 54 -5.41 -3.17 -9.54
CA THR A 54 -4.46 -3.59 -10.57
C THR A 54 -3.87 -4.96 -10.29
N VAL A 55 -4.40 -5.70 -9.31
CA VAL A 55 -3.88 -7.01 -8.95
C VAL A 55 -4.97 -8.06 -9.13
N SER A 56 -4.78 -8.96 -10.08
CA SER A 56 -5.70 -10.08 -10.27
C SER A 56 -5.24 -11.31 -9.51
N GLN A 57 -3.93 -11.50 -9.39
CA GLN A 57 -3.36 -12.69 -8.80
C GLN A 57 -1.96 -12.39 -8.29
N VAL A 58 -1.57 -13.06 -7.21
CA VAL A 58 -0.23 -12.92 -6.64
C VAL A 58 0.30 -14.32 -6.34
N ARG A 59 1.59 -14.52 -6.61
CA ARG A 59 2.26 -15.76 -6.26
C ARG A 59 3.57 -15.40 -5.57
N LEU A 60 3.75 -15.88 -4.34
CA LEU A 60 5.00 -15.70 -3.62
C LEU A 60 5.95 -16.86 -3.92
N ASP A 61 7.25 -16.55 -3.88
CA ASP A 61 8.27 -17.56 -4.07
C ASP A 61 8.50 -18.39 -2.81
N HIS A 62 7.99 -17.94 -1.67
CA HIS A 62 8.09 -18.68 -0.41
C HIS A 62 6.70 -19.04 0.09
N SER A 63 6.65 -19.94 1.05
CA SER A 63 5.38 -20.40 1.62
C SER A 63 4.85 -19.39 2.65
N GLY A 64 3.61 -19.58 3.07
CA GLY A 64 3.02 -18.80 4.15
C GLY A 64 2.04 -17.73 3.73
N GLY A 65 2.07 -17.31 2.46
CA GLY A 65 1.10 -16.33 1.96
C GLY A 65 1.24 -14.92 2.49
N ARG A 66 2.30 -14.63 3.22
CA ARG A 66 2.49 -13.33 3.87
C ARG A 66 3.83 -12.76 3.47
N ILE A 67 3.85 -11.47 3.12
CA ILE A 67 5.11 -10.83 2.74
C ILE A 67 5.93 -10.43 3.99
N HIS A 68 7.21 -10.30 3.78
CA HIS A 68 8.15 -9.76 4.75
C HIS A 68 9.27 -9.07 3.96
N GLU A 69 10.25 -8.56 4.67
CA GLU A 69 11.37 -7.89 4.01
C GLU A 69 12.05 -8.86 3.05
N GLY A 70 12.25 -8.40 1.81
CA GLY A 70 12.92 -9.23 0.81
C GLY A 70 12.03 -10.22 0.09
N SER A 71 10.75 -10.31 0.43
CA SER A 71 9.84 -11.22 -0.28
C SER A 71 9.85 -10.94 -1.77
N THR A 72 9.88 -12.02 -2.57
CA THR A 72 9.79 -11.94 -4.02
C THR A 72 8.64 -12.79 -4.51
N GLY A 73 8.21 -12.50 -5.73
CA GLY A 73 7.13 -13.26 -6.33
C GLY A 73 6.71 -12.63 -7.64
N MET A 74 5.52 -13.00 -8.07
CA MET A 74 4.92 -12.47 -9.30
C MET A 74 3.56 -11.88 -8.97
N VAL A 75 3.30 -10.70 -9.53
CA VAL A 75 1.98 -10.08 -9.45
C VAL A 75 1.41 -10.03 -10.87
N VAL A 76 0.13 -10.38 -11.00
CA VAL A 76 -0.52 -10.44 -12.31
C VAL A 76 -1.61 -9.39 -12.34
N PRO A 77 -1.45 -8.33 -13.16
CA PRO A 77 -2.52 -7.35 -13.35
C PRO A 77 -3.64 -7.92 -14.22
N PRO A 78 -4.77 -7.19 -14.34
CA PRO A 78 -5.90 -7.70 -15.11
C PRO A 78 -5.59 -8.05 -16.56
N ILE A 79 -4.58 -7.43 -17.16
CA ILE A 79 -4.19 -7.78 -18.53
C ILE A 79 -3.52 -9.15 -18.60
N GLY A 80 -3.16 -9.76 -17.48
CA GLY A 80 -2.70 -11.13 -17.43
C GLY A 80 -1.21 -11.35 -17.58
N VAL A 81 -0.40 -10.31 -17.69
CA VAL A 81 1.04 -10.42 -17.83
C VAL A 81 1.69 -10.46 -16.44
N PRO A 82 2.36 -11.57 -16.06
CA PRO A 82 3.00 -11.64 -14.75
C PRO A 82 4.19 -10.69 -14.68
N LEU A 83 4.31 -10.00 -13.56
CA LEU A 83 5.40 -9.07 -13.32
C LEU A 83 6.13 -9.46 -12.03
N PRO A 84 7.47 -9.56 -12.04
CA PRO A 84 8.20 -9.90 -10.83
C PRO A 84 8.20 -8.73 -9.86
N PHE A 85 8.16 -9.04 -8.57
CA PHE A 85 8.24 -7.99 -7.57
C PHE A 85 9.18 -8.39 -6.44
N ARG A 86 9.61 -7.38 -5.68
CA ARG A 86 10.41 -7.57 -4.47
C ARG A 86 9.99 -6.53 -3.45
N VAL A 87 9.76 -6.97 -2.23
CA VAL A 87 9.50 -6.08 -1.10
C VAL A 87 10.83 -5.50 -0.65
N THR A 88 10.96 -4.18 -0.68
CA THR A 88 12.24 -3.52 -0.43
C THR A 88 12.33 -2.85 0.93
N ASP A 89 11.21 -2.42 1.50
CA ASP A 89 11.16 -1.84 2.82
C ASP A 89 10.01 -2.50 3.56
N PHE A 90 10.25 -2.90 4.80
CA PHE A 90 9.22 -3.59 5.55
C PHE A 90 9.44 -3.36 7.04
N VAL A 91 8.48 -2.75 7.70
CA VAL A 91 8.47 -2.60 9.14
C VAL A 91 7.15 -3.16 9.64
N GLU A 92 7.22 -4.26 10.35
CA GLU A 92 6.04 -5.02 10.79
C GLU A 92 5.02 -4.11 11.48
N GLY A 93 3.77 -4.18 11.02
CA GLY A 93 2.68 -3.42 11.59
C GLY A 93 2.64 -1.95 11.18
N HIS A 94 3.60 -1.48 10.41
CA HIS A 94 3.71 -0.06 10.13
C HIS A 94 3.72 0.29 8.65
N ARG A 95 4.59 -0.32 7.86
CA ARG A 95 4.71 0.08 6.45
C ARG A 95 5.46 -0.97 5.64
N TRP A 96 5.21 -0.94 4.34
CA TRP A 96 6.02 -1.70 3.38
C TRP A 96 5.97 -1.03 2.01
N SER A 97 7.04 -1.24 1.26
CA SER A 97 7.17 -0.73 -0.10
C SER A 97 7.76 -1.81 -0.97
N TRP A 98 7.62 -1.67 -2.27
CA TRP A 98 8.09 -2.70 -3.19
C TRP A 98 8.55 -2.12 -4.52
N ARG A 99 9.23 -2.98 -5.29
CA ARG A 99 9.55 -2.75 -6.68
C ARG A 99 8.81 -3.76 -7.50
N VAL A 100 8.27 -3.33 -8.63
CA VAL A 100 7.60 -4.21 -9.58
C VAL A 100 8.32 -4.06 -10.92
N ALA A 101 8.75 -5.19 -11.47
CA ALA A 101 9.55 -5.21 -12.70
C ALA A 101 10.78 -4.30 -12.58
N GLY A 102 11.38 -4.25 -11.39
CA GLY A 102 12.58 -3.48 -11.14
C GLY A 102 12.37 -1.99 -10.92
N VAL A 103 11.12 -1.53 -10.92
CA VAL A 103 10.79 -0.12 -10.78
C VAL A 103 10.11 0.14 -9.45
N PRO A 104 10.51 1.19 -8.71
CA PRO A 104 9.82 1.51 -7.46
C PRO A 104 8.32 1.67 -7.70
N ALA A 105 7.52 1.05 -6.85
CA ALA A 105 6.08 1.08 -6.98
C ALA A 105 5.47 1.75 -5.75
N THR A 106 4.30 1.32 -5.33
CA THR A 106 3.58 2.01 -4.26
C THR A 106 4.16 1.71 -2.87
N SER A 107 3.90 2.60 -1.94
CA SER A 107 4.18 2.38 -0.53
C SER A 107 2.87 2.29 0.23
N HIS A 108 2.92 1.64 1.39
CA HIS A 108 1.72 1.34 2.17
C HIS A 108 2.06 1.53 3.65
N ARG A 109 1.29 2.36 4.33
CA ARG A 109 1.54 2.68 5.73
C ARG A 109 0.25 2.60 6.53
N VAL A 110 0.35 2.08 7.75
CA VAL A 110 -0.78 2.00 8.67
C VAL A 110 -0.38 2.67 9.98
N GLU A 111 -1.25 3.54 10.48
CA GLU A 111 -1.03 4.22 11.75
C GLU A 111 -2.29 4.10 12.61
N ALA A 112 -2.11 3.95 13.90
CA ALA A 112 -3.25 3.92 14.81
C ALA A 112 -3.80 5.34 14.96
N VAL A 113 -5.13 5.47 14.88
CA VAL A 113 -5.82 6.76 15.08
C VAL A 113 -7.05 6.45 15.92
N GLY A 114 -7.00 6.80 17.21
CA GLY A 114 -8.06 6.42 18.11
C GLY A 114 -8.22 4.92 18.13
N ALA A 115 -9.44 4.44 17.95
CA ALA A 115 -9.71 3.00 17.87
C ALA A 115 -9.56 2.46 16.45
N GLY A 116 -9.31 3.31 15.48
CA GLY A 116 -9.20 2.92 14.08
C GLY A 116 -7.79 3.02 13.55
N ALA A 117 -7.68 3.11 12.24
CA ALA A 117 -6.39 3.15 11.56
C ALA A 117 -6.42 4.13 10.40
N ARG A 118 -5.33 4.85 10.22
CA ARG A 118 -5.13 5.65 9.01
C ARG A 118 -4.24 4.87 8.09
N VAL A 119 -4.70 4.66 6.86
CA VAL A 119 -3.93 3.97 5.83
C VAL A 119 -3.49 4.99 4.81
N THR A 120 -2.21 5.00 4.51
CA THR A 120 -1.64 5.93 3.54
C THR A 120 -0.95 5.13 2.45
N PHE A 121 -1.34 5.39 1.21
CA PHE A 121 -0.67 4.81 0.04
C PHE A 121 0.07 5.91 -0.68
N GLY A 122 1.33 5.65 -1.01
CA GLY A 122 2.15 6.62 -1.72
C GLY A 122 2.53 6.10 -3.09
N VAL A 123 2.76 7.04 -4.00
CA VAL A 123 3.19 6.70 -5.36
C VAL A 123 4.50 7.42 -5.64
N PRO A 124 5.37 6.83 -6.47
CA PRO A 124 6.60 7.51 -6.84
C PRO A 124 6.31 8.74 -7.67
N TRP A 125 7.28 9.67 -7.70
CA TRP A 125 7.10 10.96 -8.35
C TRP A 125 6.77 10.82 -9.84
N TRP A 126 7.15 9.72 -10.47
CA TRP A 126 6.96 9.52 -11.90
C TRP A 126 5.57 9.00 -12.25
N ALA A 127 4.73 8.69 -11.25
CA ALA A 127 3.43 8.08 -11.49
C ALA A 127 2.30 8.75 -10.71
N PRO A 128 2.17 10.09 -10.80
CA PRO A 128 1.14 10.78 -10.01
C PRO A 128 -0.29 10.35 -10.37
N ALA A 129 -0.51 9.94 -11.60
CA ALA A 129 -1.85 9.51 -12.02
C ALA A 129 -2.30 8.24 -11.28
N TYR A 130 -1.36 7.49 -10.72
CA TYR A 130 -1.68 6.28 -9.99
C TYR A 130 -2.40 6.58 -8.67
N LEU A 131 -2.42 7.84 -8.23
CA LEU A 131 -3.16 8.22 -7.03
C LEU A 131 -4.63 7.83 -7.11
N ALA A 132 -5.24 7.91 -8.29
CA ALA A 132 -6.63 7.51 -8.46
C ALA A 132 -6.81 6.02 -8.20
N VAL A 133 -5.84 5.20 -8.59
CA VAL A 133 -5.87 3.77 -8.32
C VAL A 133 -5.74 3.53 -6.82
N CYS A 134 -4.86 4.26 -6.16
CA CYS A 134 -4.67 4.15 -4.71
C CYS A 134 -5.94 4.56 -3.96
N GLU A 135 -6.61 5.59 -4.43
CA GLU A 135 -7.85 6.01 -3.79
C GLU A 135 -8.92 4.92 -3.89
N LEU A 136 -9.03 4.28 -5.04
CA LEU A 136 -9.96 3.18 -5.20
C LEU A 136 -9.60 2.01 -4.29
N ALA A 137 -8.31 1.72 -4.17
CA ALA A 137 -7.83 0.66 -3.28
C ALA A 137 -8.21 0.96 -1.83
N LEU A 138 -8.05 2.21 -1.39
CA LEU A 138 -8.41 2.60 -0.03
C LEU A 138 -9.91 2.46 0.21
N ARG A 139 -10.72 2.79 -0.78
CA ARG A 139 -12.17 2.61 -0.66
C ARG A 139 -12.53 1.14 -0.52
N ARG A 140 -11.83 0.28 -1.24
CA ARG A 140 -12.08 -1.17 -1.13
C ARG A 140 -11.64 -1.70 0.23
N LEU A 141 -10.52 -1.22 0.75
CA LEU A 141 -10.08 -1.59 2.09
C LEU A 141 -11.12 -1.19 3.12
N GLU A 142 -11.65 0.01 3.01
CA GLU A 142 -12.67 0.45 3.95
C GLU A 142 -13.88 -0.46 3.88
N ARG A 143 -14.30 -0.83 2.69
CA ARG A 143 -15.46 -1.71 2.53
C ARG A 143 -15.22 -3.07 3.16
N LEU A 144 -14.01 -3.60 3.02
CA LEU A 144 -13.66 -4.90 3.58
C LEU A 144 -13.62 -4.89 5.11
N THR A 145 -13.48 -3.71 5.71
CA THR A 145 -13.37 -3.59 7.17
C THR A 145 -14.64 -3.05 7.81
N LEU A 146 -15.70 -2.84 7.04
CA LEU A 146 -16.96 -2.39 7.62
C LEU A 146 -17.60 -3.52 8.43
N PRO A 147 -18.12 -3.20 9.63
CA PRO A 147 -18.75 -4.23 10.45
C PRO A 147 -20.12 -4.59 9.89
N GLY A 148 -20.55 -5.81 10.19
CA GLY A 148 -21.91 -6.22 9.94
C GLY A 148 -22.22 -6.73 8.56
N ASP A 149 -21.23 -6.96 7.73
CA ASP A 149 -21.49 -7.49 6.39
C ASP A 149 -20.94 -8.87 6.18
#